data_3f66fdd11ed65a1f323f06656f11acb8
#
_entry.id   3f66fdd11ed65a1f323f06656f11acb8
#
_cell.length_a   1.000
_cell.length_b   1.000
_cell.length_c   1.000
_cell.angle_alpha   90.00
_cell.angle_beta   90.00
_cell.angle_gamma   90.00
#
_symmetry.space_group_name_H-M   'P 1'
#
loop_
_entity.id
_entity.type
_entity.pdbx_description
1 polymer ?
#
loop_
_entity_poly.entity_id
_entity_poly.type
_entity_poly.pdbx_seq_one_letter_code
_entity_poly.pdbx_strand_id
1 'polypeptide(L)'
;MRAFSPLVACERLPMIAFLKGTMAGRSADTAFVDVNGVGFAVYMPATDIVKLPEAGADVALFTHLAVREDAMTLYGFLSQEEHALFLRLIGVSGIGPKAALAALSTFKPAELISAIQSEDVKAVSTIPGVGKKTAQRLILELKGNLAQAGEQDLFSAATAAATERLQGARDGLLAMGFTLAEADLALKGAPEELNTEGALLQYALKRLGSVG
;
A
#
# COMPACT_ATOMS: atom_id res chain seq x y z
N MET A 1 -8.26 13.17 19.41
CA MET A 1 -7.93 14.02 18.25
C MET A 1 -6.51 13.69 17.84
N ARG A 2 -6.31 12.84 16.84
CA ARG A 2 -4.97 12.58 16.28
C ARG A 2 -4.76 13.53 15.12
N ALA A 3 -3.75 14.36 15.21
CA ALA A 3 -3.36 15.32 14.20
C ALA A 3 -2.95 14.57 12.92
N PHE A 4 -3.53 14.98 11.80
CA PHE A 4 -3.08 14.62 10.46
C PHE A 4 -1.74 15.31 10.24
N SER A 5 -0.67 14.55 10.06
CA SER A 5 0.64 15.08 9.67
C SER A 5 0.57 15.62 8.24
N PRO A 6 1.21 16.76 7.94
CA PRO A 6 1.10 17.37 6.62
C PRO A 6 1.83 16.55 5.56
N LEU A 7 1.16 16.40 4.44
CA LEU A 7 1.57 15.78 3.20
C LEU A 7 2.87 16.34 2.65
N VAL A 8 3.79 15.42 2.41
CA VAL A 8 5.03 15.66 1.66
C VAL A 8 4.79 15.36 0.17
N ALA A 9 5.32 16.24 -0.69
CA ALA A 9 5.45 16.17 -2.14
C ALA A 9 4.17 16.21 -2.98
N CYS A 10 4.11 17.26 -3.80
CA CYS A 10 3.09 17.59 -4.79
C CYS A 10 3.12 16.65 -6.01
N GLU A 11 2.73 15.39 -5.83
CA GLU A 11 2.25 14.53 -6.91
C GLU A 11 0.74 14.43 -6.76
N ARG A 12 0.01 14.72 -7.84
CA ARG A 12 -1.45 14.78 -8.01
C ARG A 12 -2.22 14.05 -6.91
N LEU A 13 -2.58 14.77 -5.86
CA LEU A 13 -3.41 14.24 -4.78
C LEU A 13 -4.73 13.73 -5.37
N PRO A 14 -5.15 12.50 -5.05
CA PRO A 14 -6.42 11.98 -5.52
C PRO A 14 -7.56 12.82 -4.93
N MET A 15 -8.55 13.16 -5.75
CA MET A 15 -9.70 13.97 -5.32
C MET A 15 -10.46 13.32 -4.15
N ILE A 16 -10.55 11.98 -4.14
CA ILE A 16 -11.11 11.17 -3.06
C ILE A 16 -10.05 10.13 -2.69
N ALA A 17 -9.26 10.41 -1.65
CA ALA A 17 -8.15 9.56 -1.22
C ALA A 17 -8.59 8.40 -0.32
N PHE A 18 -9.63 8.62 0.48
CA PHE A 18 -10.22 7.64 1.38
C PHE A 18 -11.68 7.97 1.66
N LEU A 19 -12.45 6.96 2.07
CA LEU A 19 -13.77 7.11 2.66
C LEU A 19 -13.78 6.55 4.07
N LYS A 20 -14.39 7.30 4.99
CA LYS A 20 -14.72 6.81 6.33
C LYS A 20 -16.19 7.08 6.57
N GLY A 21 -16.95 6.04 6.87
CA GLY A 21 -18.39 6.14 7.06
C GLY A 21 -18.97 4.85 7.61
N THR A 22 -20.25 4.63 7.38
CA THR A 22 -20.99 3.46 7.84
C THR A 22 -21.35 2.58 6.64
N MET A 23 -21.21 1.27 6.79
CA MET A 23 -21.66 0.32 5.77
C MET A 23 -23.16 0.39 5.60
N ALA A 24 -23.62 0.75 4.41
CA ALA A 24 -25.05 0.71 4.06
C ALA A 24 -25.46 -0.65 3.47
N GLY A 25 -24.53 -1.35 2.84
CA GLY A 25 -24.74 -2.68 2.24
C GLY A 25 -23.59 -3.07 1.32
N ARG A 26 -23.68 -4.28 0.77
CA ARG A 26 -22.68 -4.79 -0.20
C ARG A 26 -23.32 -5.68 -1.27
N SER A 27 -22.74 -5.72 -2.44
CA SER A 27 -23.01 -6.70 -3.51
C SER A 27 -21.80 -7.60 -3.73
N ALA A 28 -21.76 -8.33 -4.85
CA ALA A 28 -20.64 -9.24 -5.16
C ALA A 28 -19.29 -8.53 -5.36
N ASP A 29 -19.31 -7.28 -5.82
CA ASP A 29 -18.14 -6.49 -6.22
C ASP A 29 -18.19 -5.03 -5.77
N THR A 30 -19.23 -4.62 -5.02
CA THR A 30 -19.47 -3.22 -4.67
C THR A 30 -19.85 -3.11 -3.19
N ALA A 31 -19.17 -2.22 -2.47
CA ALA A 31 -19.55 -1.75 -1.16
C ALA A 31 -20.36 -0.46 -1.29
N PHE A 32 -21.41 -0.33 -0.50
CA PHE A 32 -22.18 0.91 -0.34
C PHE A 32 -21.84 1.53 1.00
N VAL A 33 -21.23 2.71 0.98
CA VAL A 33 -20.77 3.41 2.20
C VAL A 33 -21.55 4.72 2.34
N ASP A 34 -22.19 4.89 3.47
CA ASP A 34 -22.81 6.16 3.86
C ASP A 34 -21.78 7.04 4.56
N VAL A 35 -21.56 8.21 4.00
CA VAL A 35 -20.71 9.25 4.59
C VAL A 35 -21.57 10.47 4.86
N ASN A 36 -22.10 10.58 6.07
CA ASN A 36 -22.98 11.68 6.52
C ASN A 36 -24.18 11.93 5.60
N GLY A 37 -24.87 10.88 5.17
CA GLY A 37 -26.05 10.94 4.31
C GLY A 37 -25.74 10.97 2.81
N VAL A 38 -24.49 10.87 2.42
CA VAL A 38 -24.08 10.69 1.02
C VAL A 38 -23.66 9.22 0.80
N GLY A 39 -24.41 8.51 -0.04
CA GLY A 39 -24.12 7.11 -0.39
C GLY A 39 -23.07 7.01 -1.51
N PHE A 40 -21.95 6.34 -1.23
CA PHE A 40 -20.92 6.02 -2.21
C PHE A 40 -20.98 4.56 -2.62
N ALA A 41 -21.03 4.29 -3.94
CA ALA A 41 -20.85 2.96 -4.50
C ALA A 41 -19.35 2.78 -4.83
N VAL A 42 -18.71 1.82 -4.17
CA VAL A 42 -17.25 1.60 -4.23
C VAL A 42 -16.99 0.20 -4.74
N TYR A 43 -16.37 0.08 -5.92
CA TYR A 43 -15.96 -1.21 -6.48
C TYR A 43 -14.72 -1.73 -5.76
N MET A 44 -14.73 -2.99 -5.35
CA MET A 44 -13.68 -3.58 -4.52
C MET A 44 -13.28 -4.97 -5.03
N PRO A 45 -12.06 -5.44 -4.70
CA PRO A 45 -11.70 -6.85 -4.92
C PRO A 45 -12.67 -7.77 -4.18
N ALA A 46 -13.04 -8.90 -4.80
CA ALA A 46 -13.97 -9.86 -4.19
C ALA A 46 -13.45 -10.39 -2.84
N THR A 47 -12.14 -10.51 -2.69
CA THR A 47 -11.47 -10.89 -1.45
C THR A 47 -11.68 -9.90 -0.31
N ASP A 48 -11.89 -8.62 -0.61
CA ASP A 48 -12.13 -7.57 0.37
C ASP A 48 -13.61 -7.41 0.71
N ILE A 49 -14.49 -7.61 -0.26
CA ILE A 49 -15.94 -7.58 -0.04
C ILE A 49 -16.35 -8.56 1.07
N VAL A 50 -15.76 -9.75 1.12
CA VAL A 50 -16.09 -10.76 2.16
C VAL A 50 -15.57 -10.39 3.55
N LYS A 51 -14.56 -9.52 3.64
CA LYS A 51 -13.98 -9.04 4.90
C LYS A 51 -14.68 -7.80 5.45
N LEU A 52 -15.56 -7.17 4.65
CA LEU A 52 -16.29 -5.98 5.08
C LEU A 52 -17.18 -6.28 6.27
N PRO A 53 -17.34 -5.33 7.20
CA PRO A 53 -18.25 -5.48 8.32
C PRO A 53 -19.71 -5.51 7.87
N GLU A 54 -20.60 -5.89 8.78
CA GLU A 54 -22.05 -5.90 8.55
C GLU A 54 -22.60 -4.47 8.36
N ALA A 55 -23.79 -4.36 7.73
CA ALA A 55 -24.47 -3.09 7.56
C ALA A 55 -24.73 -2.42 8.93
N GLY A 56 -24.49 -1.11 8.98
CA GLY A 56 -24.55 -0.30 10.19
C GLY A 56 -23.22 -0.15 10.94
N ALA A 57 -22.19 -0.91 10.61
CA ALA A 57 -20.88 -0.79 11.24
C ALA A 57 -19.97 0.21 10.52
N ASP A 58 -19.00 0.77 11.24
CA ASP A 58 -18.03 1.70 10.69
C ASP A 58 -17.06 1.01 9.73
N VAL A 59 -16.74 1.69 8.64
CA VAL A 59 -15.78 1.24 7.63
C VAL A 59 -14.87 2.39 7.20
N ALA A 60 -13.62 2.06 6.91
CA ALA A 60 -12.66 2.97 6.28
C ALA A 60 -12.01 2.27 5.09
N LEU A 61 -11.99 2.94 3.94
CA LEU A 61 -11.48 2.40 2.67
C LEU A 61 -10.49 3.40 2.07
N PHE A 62 -9.35 2.91 1.57
CA PHE A 62 -8.51 3.67 0.66
C PHE A 62 -9.16 3.68 -0.72
N THR A 63 -9.16 4.81 -1.41
CA THR A 63 -9.94 4.93 -2.64
C THR A 63 -9.16 5.52 -3.80
N HIS A 64 -9.54 5.09 -5.01
CA HIS A 64 -9.10 5.65 -6.27
C HIS A 64 -10.32 6.06 -7.11
N LEU A 65 -10.41 7.33 -7.47
CA LEU A 65 -11.45 7.85 -8.34
C LEU A 65 -10.96 7.82 -9.80
N ALA A 66 -11.57 6.97 -10.62
CA ALA A 66 -11.36 6.99 -12.06
C ALA A 66 -12.42 7.87 -12.72
N VAL A 67 -11.97 8.94 -13.36
CA VAL A 67 -12.84 9.89 -14.10
C VAL A 67 -12.69 9.62 -15.59
N ARG A 68 -13.80 9.39 -16.28
CA ARG A 68 -13.92 9.27 -17.73
C ARG A 68 -14.95 10.25 -18.24
N GLU A 69 -15.06 10.41 -19.54
CA GLU A 69 -16.02 11.33 -20.16
C GLU A 69 -17.48 10.97 -19.83
N ASP A 70 -17.75 9.69 -19.68
CA ASP A 70 -19.11 9.11 -19.50
C ASP A 70 -19.38 8.64 -18.07
N ALA A 71 -18.37 8.53 -17.19
CA ALA A 71 -18.54 7.98 -15.85
C ALA A 71 -17.45 8.41 -14.86
N MET A 72 -17.85 8.55 -13.60
CA MET A 72 -16.96 8.59 -12.44
C MET A 72 -17.14 7.30 -11.66
N THR A 73 -16.05 6.55 -11.50
CA THR A 73 -16.06 5.24 -10.82
C THR A 73 -15.10 5.26 -9.66
N LEU A 74 -15.59 4.88 -8.48
CA LEU A 74 -14.78 4.80 -7.27
C LEU A 74 -14.38 3.36 -7.00
N TYR A 75 -13.08 3.14 -6.82
CA TYR A 75 -12.48 1.86 -6.44
C TYR A 75 -11.99 1.94 -5.01
N GLY A 76 -12.16 0.88 -4.22
CA GLY A 76 -11.80 0.87 -2.81
C GLY A 76 -11.04 -0.38 -2.39
N PHE A 77 -10.24 -0.22 -1.33
CA PHE A 77 -9.33 -1.23 -0.80
C PHE A 77 -9.30 -1.14 0.72
N LEU A 78 -9.16 -2.30 1.38
CA LEU A 78 -9.03 -2.36 2.84
C LEU A 78 -7.63 -2.01 3.31
N SER A 79 -6.62 -2.19 2.47
CA SER A 79 -5.22 -1.89 2.79
C SER A 79 -4.60 -0.90 1.81
N GLN A 80 -3.61 -0.16 2.29
CA GLN A 80 -2.83 0.75 1.46
C GLN A 80 -1.95 -0.02 0.46
N GLU A 81 -1.53 -1.23 0.80
CA GLU A 81 -0.76 -2.11 -0.09
C GLU A 81 -1.56 -2.50 -1.33
N GLU A 82 -2.82 -2.92 -1.13
CA GLU A 82 -3.73 -3.25 -2.25
C GLU A 82 -3.99 -2.02 -3.11
N HIS A 83 -4.22 -0.85 -2.51
CA HIS A 83 -4.39 0.40 -3.22
C HIS A 83 -3.14 0.76 -4.04
N ALA A 84 -1.95 0.70 -3.45
CA ALA A 84 -0.69 0.99 -4.15
C ALA A 84 -0.44 0.03 -5.32
N LEU A 85 -0.70 -1.28 -5.11
CA LEU A 85 -0.57 -2.28 -6.16
C LEU A 85 -1.59 -2.06 -7.28
N PHE A 86 -2.84 -1.71 -6.94
CA PHE A 86 -3.84 -1.33 -7.94
C PHE A 86 -3.39 -0.17 -8.82
N LEU A 87 -2.83 0.89 -8.24
CA LEU A 87 -2.33 2.05 -8.99
C LEU A 87 -1.20 1.66 -9.94
N ARG A 88 -0.30 0.77 -9.53
CA ARG A 88 0.77 0.24 -10.38
C ARG A 88 0.21 -0.62 -11.52
N LEU A 89 -0.78 -1.46 -11.24
CA LEU A 89 -1.43 -2.30 -12.25
C LEU A 89 -2.12 -1.47 -13.33
N ILE A 90 -2.89 -0.45 -12.96
CA ILE A 90 -3.57 0.42 -13.94
C ILE A 90 -2.62 1.32 -14.74
N GLY A 91 -1.38 1.50 -14.27
CA GLY A 91 -0.31 2.18 -15.00
C GLY A 91 0.25 1.34 -16.15
N VAL A 92 0.04 0.02 -16.13
CA VAL A 92 0.50 -0.88 -17.20
C VAL A 92 -0.42 -0.77 -18.41
N SER A 93 0.16 -0.53 -19.58
CA SER A 93 -0.60 -0.42 -20.83
C SER A 93 -1.35 -1.73 -21.15
N GLY A 94 -2.67 -1.62 -21.30
CA GLY A 94 -3.56 -2.76 -21.53
C GLY A 94 -4.17 -3.36 -20.26
N ILE A 95 -3.85 -2.83 -19.08
CA ILE A 95 -4.51 -3.17 -17.82
C ILE A 95 -5.42 -2.02 -17.40
N GLY A 96 -6.72 -2.24 -17.47
CA GLY A 96 -7.71 -1.30 -16.95
C GLY A 96 -8.10 -1.62 -15.49
N PRO A 97 -8.88 -0.73 -14.84
CA PRO A 97 -9.31 -0.93 -13.46
C PRO A 97 -10.02 -2.26 -13.20
N LYS A 98 -10.84 -2.74 -14.13
CA LYS A 98 -11.52 -4.06 -13.99
C LYS A 98 -10.53 -5.21 -13.94
N ALA A 99 -9.51 -5.21 -14.81
CA ALA A 99 -8.48 -6.25 -14.82
C ALA A 99 -7.58 -6.17 -13.56
N ALA A 100 -7.29 -4.95 -13.09
CA ALA A 100 -6.55 -4.73 -11.86
C ALA A 100 -7.34 -5.25 -10.62
N LEU A 101 -8.65 -4.99 -10.53
CA LEU A 101 -9.50 -5.59 -9.47
C LEU A 101 -9.54 -7.12 -9.56
N ALA A 102 -9.65 -7.67 -10.78
CA ALA A 102 -9.62 -9.11 -10.99
C ALA A 102 -8.29 -9.73 -10.54
N ALA A 103 -7.17 -9.03 -10.77
CA ALA A 103 -5.86 -9.45 -10.29
C ALA A 103 -5.81 -9.53 -8.75
N LEU A 104 -6.27 -8.48 -8.05
CA LEU A 104 -6.33 -8.43 -6.59
C LEU A 104 -7.41 -9.35 -5.99
N SER A 105 -8.40 -9.75 -6.77
CA SER A 105 -9.37 -10.78 -6.39
C SER A 105 -8.83 -12.20 -6.53
N THR A 106 -7.84 -12.40 -7.42
CA THR A 106 -7.25 -13.71 -7.73
C THR A 106 -6.02 -13.99 -6.87
N PHE A 107 -5.21 -12.97 -6.60
CA PHE A 107 -3.95 -13.06 -5.87
C PHE A 107 -3.94 -12.10 -4.68
N LYS A 108 -3.34 -12.53 -3.58
CA LYS A 108 -2.90 -11.58 -2.54
C LYS A 108 -1.75 -10.73 -3.08
N PRO A 109 -1.55 -9.50 -2.58
CA PRO A 109 -0.47 -8.63 -3.04
C PRO A 109 0.91 -9.32 -3.11
N ALA A 110 1.32 -10.00 -2.05
CA ALA A 110 2.59 -10.70 -1.98
C ALA A 110 2.71 -11.83 -3.03
N GLU A 111 1.62 -12.57 -3.29
CA GLU A 111 1.59 -13.66 -4.27
C GLU A 111 1.73 -13.11 -5.69
N LEU A 112 1.03 -12.02 -6.02
CA LEU A 112 1.12 -11.38 -7.32
C LEU A 112 2.53 -10.82 -7.57
N ILE A 113 3.13 -10.19 -6.56
CA ILE A 113 4.50 -9.67 -6.64
C ILE A 113 5.49 -10.82 -6.86
N SER A 114 5.35 -11.93 -6.12
CA SER A 114 6.19 -13.11 -6.30
C SER A 114 6.07 -13.71 -7.70
N ALA A 115 4.84 -13.80 -8.25
CA ALA A 115 4.61 -14.27 -9.61
C ALA A 115 5.25 -13.34 -10.67
N ILE A 116 5.24 -12.02 -10.43
CA ILE A 116 5.90 -11.05 -11.31
C ILE A 116 7.42 -11.18 -11.23
N GLN A 117 7.98 -11.31 -10.02
CA GLN A 117 9.43 -11.46 -9.82
C GLN A 117 9.98 -12.74 -10.43
N SER A 118 9.24 -13.86 -10.29
CA SER A 118 9.58 -15.16 -10.88
C SER A 118 9.23 -15.28 -12.38
N GLU A 119 8.69 -14.22 -12.99
CA GLU A 119 8.26 -14.19 -14.40
C GLU A 119 7.26 -15.29 -14.76
N ASP A 120 6.39 -15.68 -13.81
CA ASP A 120 5.39 -16.72 -14.04
C ASP A 120 4.21 -16.20 -14.90
N VAL A 121 4.44 -16.18 -16.21
CA VAL A 121 3.43 -15.77 -17.19
C VAL A 121 2.16 -16.64 -17.10
N LYS A 122 2.29 -17.92 -16.72
CA LYS A 122 1.14 -18.83 -16.61
C LYS A 122 0.24 -18.38 -15.46
N ALA A 123 0.81 -18.17 -14.27
CA ALA A 123 0.07 -17.69 -13.11
C ALA A 123 -0.60 -16.35 -13.41
N VAL A 124 0.13 -15.36 -13.95
CA VAL A 124 -0.44 -14.04 -14.28
C VAL A 124 -1.53 -14.11 -15.33
N SER A 125 -1.45 -15.07 -16.28
CA SER A 125 -2.49 -15.27 -17.31
C SER A 125 -3.78 -15.90 -16.76
N THR A 126 -3.83 -16.35 -15.51
CA THR A 126 -5.08 -16.82 -14.87
C THR A 126 -6.01 -15.68 -14.47
N ILE A 127 -5.49 -14.45 -14.43
CA ILE A 127 -6.27 -13.26 -14.11
C ILE A 127 -7.33 -13.04 -15.19
N PRO A 128 -8.62 -12.94 -14.83
CA PRO A 128 -9.69 -12.67 -15.78
C PRO A 128 -9.43 -11.39 -16.58
N GLY A 129 -9.47 -11.48 -17.90
CA GLY A 129 -9.20 -10.37 -18.82
C GLY A 129 -7.71 -10.11 -19.11
N VAL A 130 -6.80 -10.92 -18.57
CA VAL A 130 -5.35 -10.83 -18.85
C VAL A 130 -4.90 -12.01 -19.69
N GLY A 131 -4.69 -11.77 -20.98
CA GLY A 131 -4.14 -12.78 -21.89
C GLY A 131 -2.61 -12.88 -21.79
N LYS A 132 -2.03 -13.93 -22.41
CA LYS A 132 -0.60 -14.22 -22.38
C LYS A 132 0.29 -13.00 -22.73
N LYS A 133 -0.08 -12.25 -23.80
CA LYS A 133 0.67 -11.04 -24.20
C LYS A 133 0.61 -9.93 -23.15
N THR A 134 -0.58 -9.71 -22.56
CA THR A 134 -0.78 -8.73 -21.50
C THR A 134 -0.04 -9.15 -20.22
N ALA A 135 -0.04 -10.43 -19.87
CA ALA A 135 0.72 -10.97 -18.73
C ALA A 135 2.22 -10.76 -18.90
N GLN A 136 2.78 -11.06 -20.07
CA GLN A 136 4.20 -10.81 -20.38
C GLN A 136 4.56 -9.32 -20.23
N ARG A 137 3.70 -8.44 -20.76
CA ARG A 137 3.89 -6.99 -20.66
C ARG A 137 3.81 -6.49 -19.22
N LEU A 138 2.80 -6.96 -18.47
CA LEU A 138 2.62 -6.65 -17.06
C LEU A 138 3.88 -7.02 -16.26
N ILE A 139 4.41 -8.23 -16.45
CA ILE A 139 5.64 -8.68 -15.80
C ILE A 139 6.81 -7.78 -16.16
N LEU A 140 7.00 -7.46 -17.45
CA LEU A 140 8.13 -6.64 -17.92
C LEU A 140 8.07 -5.21 -17.35
N GLU A 141 6.90 -4.55 -17.43
CA GLU A 141 6.73 -3.16 -16.99
C GLU A 141 6.80 -3.05 -15.45
N LEU A 142 6.17 -3.97 -14.71
CA LEU A 142 6.23 -3.92 -13.26
C LEU A 142 7.59 -4.36 -12.71
N LYS A 143 8.25 -5.35 -13.28
CA LYS A 143 9.59 -5.75 -12.86
C LYS A 143 10.61 -4.62 -13.06
N GLY A 144 10.50 -3.86 -14.16
CA GLY A 144 11.31 -2.67 -14.41
C GLY A 144 11.08 -1.57 -13.35
N ASN A 145 9.84 -1.33 -12.97
CA ASN A 145 9.48 -0.36 -11.93
C ASN A 145 9.85 -0.85 -10.51
N LEU A 146 9.81 -2.17 -10.26
CA LEU A 146 10.23 -2.78 -9.01
C LEU A 146 11.75 -2.71 -8.79
N ALA A 147 12.53 -2.80 -9.87
CA ALA A 147 13.98 -2.69 -9.81
C ALA A 147 14.47 -1.24 -9.59
N GLN A 148 13.66 -0.24 -9.97
CA GLN A 148 13.98 1.20 -9.77
C GLN A 148 13.48 1.75 -8.43
N ALA A 149 12.35 1.25 -7.95
CA ALA A 149 11.91 1.45 -6.58
C ALA A 149 12.45 0.27 -5.78
N GLY A 150 13.47 0.47 -4.97
CA GLY A 150 14.02 -0.60 -4.13
C GLY A 150 12.90 -1.37 -3.43
N GLU A 151 13.13 -2.64 -3.07
CA GLU A 151 12.13 -3.56 -2.47
C GLU A 151 11.33 -2.97 -1.29
N GLN A 152 11.76 -1.84 -0.77
CA GLN A 152 11.17 -1.10 0.35
C GLN A 152 9.89 -0.31 0.02
N ASP A 153 9.63 0.05 -1.26
CA ASP A 153 8.47 0.88 -1.62
C ASP A 153 7.17 0.09 -1.87
N LEU A 154 7.22 -1.22 -1.92
CA LEU A 154 6.07 -2.07 -2.21
C LEU A 154 5.18 -2.36 -0.99
N PHE A 155 5.75 -2.29 0.22
CA PHE A 155 5.08 -2.65 1.48
C PHE A 155 4.98 -1.47 2.46
N SER A 156 5.12 -0.26 1.96
CA SER A 156 5.52 0.94 2.69
C SER A 156 4.42 1.70 3.44
N ALA A 157 3.35 1.08 3.91
CA ALA A 157 2.53 1.77 4.91
C ALA A 157 2.83 1.32 6.34
N ALA A 158 3.03 0.03 6.58
CA ALA A 158 3.56 -0.44 7.86
C ALA A 158 5.09 -0.21 7.93
N THR A 159 5.80 -0.38 6.79
CA THR A 159 7.24 -0.10 6.64
C THR A 159 7.55 1.40 6.55
N ALA A 160 6.69 2.27 6.00
CA ALA A 160 6.96 3.71 6.01
C ALA A 160 7.00 4.25 7.43
N ALA A 161 6.04 3.89 8.28
CA ALA A 161 6.09 4.27 9.69
C ALA A 161 7.26 3.62 10.45
N ALA A 162 7.71 2.43 10.05
CA ALA A 162 8.91 1.79 10.60
C ALA A 162 10.19 2.44 10.04
N THR A 163 10.22 2.77 8.76
CA THR A 163 11.33 3.44 8.08
C THR A 163 11.46 4.89 8.52
N GLU A 164 10.37 5.64 8.68
CA GLU A 164 10.39 6.99 9.26
C GLU A 164 10.93 6.97 10.69
N ARG A 165 10.54 6.00 11.50
CA ARG A 165 11.04 5.85 12.88
C ARG A 165 12.52 5.48 12.93
N LEU A 166 12.97 4.58 12.05
CA LEU A 166 14.37 4.22 11.89
C LEU A 166 15.19 5.41 11.38
N GLN A 167 14.65 6.18 10.42
CA GLN A 167 15.27 7.39 9.91
C GLN A 167 15.36 8.45 11.00
N GLY A 168 14.29 8.73 11.75
CA GLY A 168 14.31 9.66 12.86
C GLY A 168 15.29 9.27 13.96
N ALA A 169 15.35 7.97 14.30
CA ALA A 169 16.35 7.47 15.26
C ALA A 169 17.79 7.61 14.72
N ARG A 170 18.01 7.38 13.41
CA ARG A 170 19.30 7.59 12.75
C ARG A 170 19.71 9.08 12.77
N ASP A 171 18.79 9.97 12.39
CA ASP A 171 19.02 11.42 12.41
C ASP A 171 19.30 11.93 13.82
N GLY A 172 18.63 11.37 14.82
CA GLY A 172 18.92 11.61 16.24
C GLY A 172 20.35 11.21 16.64
N LEU A 173 20.83 10.04 16.20
CA LEU A 173 22.22 9.59 16.46
C LEU A 173 23.24 10.48 15.76
N LEU A 174 22.97 10.88 14.51
CA LEU A 174 23.84 11.81 13.76
C LEU A 174 23.91 13.18 14.45
N ALA A 175 22.79 13.70 14.96
CA ALA A 175 22.75 14.94 15.73
C ALA A 175 23.55 14.87 17.04
N MET A 176 23.68 13.68 17.63
CA MET A 176 24.53 13.42 18.81
C MET A 176 26.01 13.23 18.46
N GLY A 177 26.40 13.28 17.16
CA GLY A 177 27.78 13.22 16.71
C GLY A 177 28.28 11.83 16.30
N PHE A 178 27.42 10.81 16.26
CA PHE A 178 27.78 9.50 15.72
C PHE A 178 27.86 9.53 14.19
N THR A 179 28.71 8.69 13.63
CA THR A 179 28.80 8.53 12.16
C THR A 179 27.64 7.71 11.60
N LEU A 180 27.37 7.84 10.30
CA LEU A 180 26.34 7.09 9.62
C LEU A 180 26.54 5.57 9.76
N ALA A 181 27.79 5.11 9.69
CA ALA A 181 28.14 3.69 9.83
C ALA A 181 27.85 3.15 11.25
N GLU A 182 28.14 3.95 12.28
CA GLU A 182 27.86 3.60 13.69
C GLU A 182 26.34 3.57 13.96
N ALA A 183 25.60 4.55 13.44
CA ALA A 183 24.16 4.61 13.55
C ALA A 183 23.49 3.40 12.88
N ASP A 184 23.90 3.05 11.66
CA ASP A 184 23.37 1.89 10.94
C ASP A 184 23.69 0.57 11.65
N LEU A 185 24.92 0.43 12.16
CA LEU A 185 25.33 -0.77 12.89
C LEU A 185 24.56 -0.91 14.22
N ALA A 186 24.32 0.20 14.92
CA ALA A 186 23.62 0.22 16.21
C ALA A 186 22.13 -0.10 16.06
N LEU A 187 21.50 0.37 14.99
CA LEU A 187 20.08 0.13 14.68
C LEU A 187 19.84 -1.24 14.04
N LYS A 188 20.88 -1.87 13.49
CA LYS A 188 20.77 -3.17 12.83
C LYS A 188 20.34 -4.26 13.83
N GLY A 189 19.21 -4.92 13.51
CA GLY A 189 18.64 -5.99 14.35
C GLY A 189 17.84 -5.46 15.55
N ALA A 190 17.35 -4.22 15.50
CA ALA A 190 16.39 -3.71 16.47
C ALA A 190 15.10 -4.56 16.45
N PRO A 191 14.57 -4.98 17.61
CA PRO A 191 13.33 -5.74 17.69
C PRO A 191 12.15 -4.97 17.08
N GLU A 192 11.27 -5.65 16.36
CA GLU A 192 10.07 -5.05 15.73
C GLU A 192 9.07 -4.48 16.74
N GLU A 193 9.20 -4.89 18.01
CA GLU A 193 8.39 -4.40 19.12
C GLU A 193 8.70 -2.94 19.52
N LEU A 194 9.84 -2.40 19.08
CA LEU A 194 10.24 -1.01 19.38
C LEU A 194 9.51 -0.03 18.44
N ASN A 195 8.28 0.32 18.82
CA ASN A 195 7.33 1.06 17.99
C ASN A 195 7.47 2.60 18.07
N THR A 196 8.52 3.14 18.69
CA THR A 196 8.76 4.58 18.80
C THR A 196 10.20 4.93 18.45
N GLU A 197 10.40 6.11 17.85
CA GLU A 197 11.73 6.68 17.55
C GLU A 197 12.63 6.73 18.80
N GLY A 198 12.07 7.18 19.94
CA GLY A 198 12.80 7.25 21.19
C GLY A 198 13.25 5.88 21.73
N ALA A 199 12.44 4.83 21.55
CA ALA A 199 12.82 3.47 21.97
C ALA A 199 13.94 2.90 21.08
N LEU A 200 13.91 3.16 19.77
CA LEU A 200 14.98 2.81 18.82
C LEU A 200 16.27 3.56 19.14
N LEU A 201 16.18 4.84 19.47
CA LEU A 201 17.31 5.66 19.86
C LEU A 201 17.96 5.14 21.15
N GLN A 202 17.16 4.83 22.17
CA GLN A 202 17.66 4.23 23.42
C GLN A 202 18.32 2.88 23.20
N TYR A 203 17.73 2.04 22.35
CA TYR A 203 18.30 0.75 21.97
C TYR A 203 19.68 0.91 21.32
N ALA A 204 19.78 1.82 20.35
CA ALA A 204 21.04 2.10 19.64
C ALA A 204 22.12 2.67 20.58
N LEU A 205 21.77 3.63 21.43
CA LEU A 205 22.69 4.24 22.41
C LEU A 205 23.22 3.19 23.41
N LYS A 206 22.36 2.27 23.86
CA LYS A 206 22.77 1.19 24.74
C LYS A 206 23.79 0.26 24.10
N ARG A 207 23.66 -0.02 22.78
CA ARG A 207 24.62 -0.83 22.03
C ARG A 207 25.93 -0.07 21.79
N LEU A 208 25.86 1.21 21.47
CA LEU A 208 27.05 2.05 21.27
C LEU A 208 27.81 2.27 22.57
N GLY A 209 27.11 2.42 23.70
CA GLY A 209 27.74 2.57 25.01
C GLY A 209 28.27 1.28 25.64
N SER A 210 27.97 0.10 25.06
CA SER A 210 28.50 -1.19 25.50
C SER A 210 29.76 -1.64 24.76
N VAL A 211 30.26 -0.82 23.83
CA VAL A 211 31.45 -1.09 22.98
C VAL A 211 32.64 -0.21 23.39
N GLY A 212 32.52 0.52 24.56
CA GLY A 212 33.58 1.33 25.15
C GLY A 212 34.23 0.64 26.35
#